data_bec88578cd974bb9e53bc9c7be7f665b
#
_entry.id   bec88578cd974bb9e53bc9c7be7f665b
#
_cell.length_a   1.000
_cell.length_b   1.000
_cell.length_c   1.000
_cell.angle_alpha   90.00
_cell.angle_beta   90.00
_cell.angle_gamma   90.00
#
_symmetry.space_group_name_H-M   'P 1'
#
loop_
_entity.id
_entity.type
_entity.pdbx_description
1 polymer ?
#
loop_
_entity_poly.entity_id
_entity_poly.type
_entity_poly.pdbx_seq_one_letter_code
_entity_poly.pdbx_strand_id
1 'polypeptide(L)'
;LSIRRQRQMCIRDRLTAMGQNLRGQPTDCIGDVPHFSRLLQRLFHPVGAGQPAADTQDTLLPDLQVRIIRRNGWTLCIKGGHNGESHNHNDVGSLMVYVDGHPLLVDAGNMVYTAKTFSDARYTLWNCRSMYHNVPLIGGFEQCAGAEYAARNFRALPDGASLDMAGAYPAEAGVLSAIRGALVTPDGVQIADEITLQAPEAVTFTMLAREKPEIRPDGIEFAHARMEIRPMLAAAVEEIPVTDARMGKNWHGSLWRI
;
A
#
# COMPACT_ATOMS: atom_id res chain seq x y z
N LEU A 1 -13.58 6.01 -26.95
CA LEU A 1 -14.75 6.59 -26.25
C LEU A 1 -15.22 5.78 -25.04
N SER A 2 -15.01 4.44 -25.02
CA SER A 2 -15.50 3.57 -23.94
C SER A 2 -14.68 3.68 -22.64
N ILE A 3 -13.36 3.79 -22.69
CA ILE A 3 -12.47 3.80 -21.51
C ILE A 3 -12.66 5.07 -20.65
N ARG A 4 -12.81 6.25 -21.26
CA ARG A 4 -13.08 7.49 -20.50
C ARG A 4 -14.46 7.46 -19.81
N ARG A 5 -15.49 6.91 -20.45
CA ARG A 5 -16.83 6.77 -19.83
C ARG A 5 -16.83 5.77 -18.68
N GLN A 6 -16.18 4.62 -18.81
CA GLN A 6 -16.08 3.66 -17.73
C GLN A 6 -15.30 4.21 -16.51
N ARG A 7 -14.18 4.93 -16.72
CA ARG A 7 -13.44 5.59 -15.63
C ARG A 7 -14.29 6.66 -14.93
N GLN A 8 -15.03 7.47 -15.66
CA GLN A 8 -15.93 8.46 -15.07
C GLN A 8 -17.08 7.83 -14.30
N MET A 9 -17.65 6.72 -14.77
CA MET A 9 -18.69 5.99 -14.06
C MET A 9 -18.17 5.37 -12.76
N CYS A 10 -17.05 4.66 -12.77
CA CYS A 10 -16.46 4.07 -11.55
C CYS A 10 -16.11 5.12 -10.48
N ILE A 11 -15.55 6.27 -10.87
CA ILE A 11 -15.26 7.37 -9.95
C ILE A 11 -16.56 7.96 -9.40
N ARG A 12 -17.55 8.19 -10.25
CA ARG A 12 -18.85 8.74 -9.87
C ARG A 12 -19.59 7.83 -8.91
N ASP A 13 -19.62 6.53 -9.16
CA ASP A 13 -20.32 5.55 -8.32
C ASP A 13 -19.66 5.42 -6.95
N ARG A 14 -18.33 5.45 -6.90
CA ARG A 14 -17.58 5.46 -5.64
C ARG A 14 -17.76 6.75 -4.85
N LEU A 15 -17.72 7.90 -5.50
CA LEU A 15 -18.00 9.18 -4.84
C LEU A 15 -19.44 9.25 -4.35
N THR A 16 -20.37 8.62 -5.07
CA THR A 16 -21.78 8.52 -4.66
C THR A 16 -21.93 7.63 -3.44
N ALA A 17 -21.28 6.46 -3.40
CA ALA A 17 -21.29 5.56 -2.24
C ALA A 17 -20.62 6.21 -1.01
N MET A 18 -19.49 6.90 -1.19
CA MET A 18 -18.85 7.67 -0.11
C MET A 18 -19.75 8.80 0.39
N GLY A 19 -20.48 9.48 -0.49
CA GLY A 19 -21.45 10.53 -0.11
C GLY A 19 -22.63 9.98 0.68
N GLN A 20 -23.04 8.73 0.47
CA GLN A 20 -24.11 8.08 1.24
C GLN A 20 -23.68 7.72 2.66
N ASN A 21 -22.45 7.23 2.84
CA ASN A 21 -21.88 6.94 4.16
C ASN A 21 -21.70 8.19 5.03
N LEU A 22 -21.69 9.38 4.40
CA LEU A 22 -21.59 10.66 5.11
C LEU A 22 -22.96 11.27 5.46
N ARG A 23 -24.08 10.68 5.02
CA ARG A 23 -25.42 11.14 5.41
C ARG A 23 -25.67 10.84 6.90
N GLY A 24 -25.97 11.88 7.64
CA GLY A 24 -26.19 11.79 9.08
C GLY A 24 -24.95 12.03 9.94
N GLN A 25 -23.78 12.29 9.32
CA GLN A 25 -22.65 12.80 10.07
C GLN A 25 -22.89 14.27 10.48
N PRO A 26 -22.49 14.68 11.70
CA PRO A 26 -22.59 16.08 12.13
C PRO A 26 -21.90 17.01 11.15
N THR A 27 -22.45 18.22 11.00
CA THR A 27 -21.91 19.26 10.10
C THR A 27 -20.56 19.83 10.56
N ASP A 28 -20.01 19.34 11.64
CA ASP A 28 -18.74 19.77 12.25
C ASP A 28 -17.53 19.54 11.31
N CYS A 29 -17.66 18.64 10.32
CA CYS A 29 -16.66 18.47 9.26
C CYS A 29 -16.72 19.55 8.16
N ILE A 30 -17.59 20.54 8.25
CA ILE A 30 -17.66 21.63 7.26
C ILE A 30 -16.43 22.55 7.32
N GLY A 31 -15.78 22.66 8.47
CA GLY A 31 -14.59 23.49 8.67
C GLY A 31 -13.34 23.07 7.89
N ASP A 32 -13.26 21.81 7.48
CA ASP A 32 -12.08 21.24 6.81
C ASP A 32 -12.20 21.12 5.27
N VAL A 33 -13.22 21.73 4.64
CA VAL A 33 -13.37 21.68 3.17
C VAL A 33 -12.53 22.77 2.52
N PRO A 34 -11.41 22.44 1.87
CA PRO A 34 -10.46 23.44 1.36
C PRO A 34 -10.98 24.25 0.16
N HIS A 35 -12.16 23.93 -0.38
CA HIS A 35 -12.74 24.59 -1.54
C HIS A 35 -14.23 24.87 -1.37
N PHE A 36 -14.60 26.14 -1.39
CA PHE A 36 -15.98 26.61 -1.31
C PHE A 36 -16.90 25.97 -2.36
N SER A 37 -16.42 25.75 -3.59
CA SER A 37 -17.17 25.07 -4.64
C SER A 37 -17.55 23.61 -4.29
N ARG A 38 -16.69 22.89 -3.60
CA ARG A 38 -16.97 21.52 -3.11
C ARG A 38 -17.99 21.53 -1.97
N LEU A 39 -17.97 22.56 -1.12
CA LEU A 39 -18.96 22.77 -0.08
C LEU A 39 -20.34 22.99 -0.71
N LEU A 40 -20.45 23.88 -1.71
CA LEU A 40 -21.69 24.13 -2.45
C LEU A 40 -22.20 22.88 -3.14
N GLN A 41 -21.33 22.11 -3.78
CA GLN A 41 -21.71 20.83 -4.39
C GLN A 41 -22.28 19.84 -3.35
N ARG A 42 -21.70 19.77 -2.16
CA ARG A 42 -22.23 18.91 -1.06
C ARG A 42 -23.60 19.37 -0.58
N LEU A 43 -23.82 20.68 -0.47
CA LEU A 43 -25.06 21.25 0.05
C LEU A 43 -26.22 21.22 -0.96
N PHE A 44 -25.93 21.47 -2.24
CA PHE A 44 -26.95 21.71 -3.26
C PHE A 44 -27.11 20.60 -4.29
N HIS A 45 -26.16 19.68 -4.40
CA HIS A 45 -26.32 18.46 -5.19
C HIS A 45 -26.52 17.26 -4.26
N PRO A 46 -27.78 16.91 -3.97
CA PRO A 46 -28.04 15.66 -3.25
C PRO A 46 -27.48 14.54 -4.13
N VAL A 47 -26.52 13.83 -3.58
CA VAL A 47 -26.03 12.60 -4.18
C VAL A 47 -27.22 11.66 -4.28
N GLY A 48 -27.69 11.36 -5.49
CA GLY A 48 -28.79 10.42 -5.73
C GLY A 48 -28.51 9.12 -4.97
N ALA A 49 -29.57 8.40 -4.63
CA ALA A 49 -29.45 7.09 -4.01
C ALA A 49 -28.73 6.14 -4.96
N GLY A 50 -27.40 6.23 -5.01
CA GLY A 50 -26.56 5.21 -5.65
C GLY A 50 -26.66 3.94 -4.81
N GLN A 51 -26.67 2.78 -5.45
CA GLN A 51 -26.50 1.53 -4.73
C GLN A 51 -25.17 1.59 -3.96
N PRO A 52 -25.09 1.13 -2.70
CA PRO A 52 -23.83 0.97 -2.03
C PRO A 52 -22.93 0.15 -2.94
N ALA A 53 -21.74 0.67 -3.27
CA ALA A 53 -20.76 -0.14 -3.97
C ALA A 53 -20.54 -1.37 -3.10
N ALA A 54 -20.83 -2.56 -3.63
CA ALA A 54 -20.56 -3.76 -2.91
C ALA A 54 -19.07 -3.75 -2.56
N ASP A 55 -18.76 -3.78 -1.27
CA ASP A 55 -17.38 -3.75 -0.73
C ASP A 55 -16.53 -4.94 -1.19
N THR A 56 -17.14 -5.80 -2.00
CA THR A 56 -16.62 -7.07 -2.50
C THR A 56 -16.02 -6.98 -3.91
N GLN A 57 -16.06 -5.82 -4.59
CA GLN A 57 -15.52 -5.75 -5.94
C GLN A 57 -13.99 -5.61 -5.94
N ASP A 58 -13.36 -6.57 -6.60
CA ASP A 58 -11.96 -6.48 -6.98
C ASP A 58 -11.70 -5.24 -7.84
N THR A 59 -10.54 -4.66 -7.69
CA THR A 59 -10.15 -3.47 -8.45
C THR A 59 -8.82 -3.71 -9.16
N LEU A 60 -8.76 -3.36 -10.43
CA LEU A 60 -7.52 -3.29 -11.19
C LEU A 60 -7.37 -1.88 -11.76
N LEU A 61 -6.25 -1.24 -11.48
CA LEU A 61 -5.82 0.02 -12.08
C LEU A 61 -4.61 -0.28 -12.97
N PRO A 62 -4.83 -0.62 -14.25
CA PRO A 62 -3.77 -1.20 -15.09
C PRO A 62 -2.63 -0.23 -15.36
N ASP A 63 -2.92 1.06 -15.54
CA ASP A 63 -1.90 2.09 -15.81
C ASP A 63 -0.99 2.36 -14.59
N LEU A 64 -1.48 2.09 -13.38
CA LEU A 64 -0.75 2.22 -12.12
C LEU A 64 -0.21 0.88 -11.63
N GLN A 65 -0.58 -0.21 -12.31
CA GLN A 65 -0.27 -1.57 -11.89
C GLN A 65 -0.68 -1.83 -10.43
N VAL A 66 -1.89 -1.41 -10.06
CA VAL A 66 -2.45 -1.65 -8.72
C VAL A 66 -3.58 -2.66 -8.81
N ARG A 67 -3.48 -3.70 -8.02
CA ARG A 67 -4.51 -4.74 -7.87
C ARG A 67 -5.02 -4.75 -6.43
N ILE A 68 -6.34 -4.71 -6.27
CA ILE A 68 -7.00 -4.86 -4.96
C ILE A 68 -7.98 -6.02 -5.06
N ILE A 69 -7.88 -6.95 -4.13
CA ILE A 69 -8.72 -8.15 -4.02
C ILE A 69 -9.40 -8.16 -2.68
N ARG A 70 -10.69 -8.50 -2.65
CA ARG A 70 -11.49 -8.60 -1.42
C ARG A 70 -12.26 -9.90 -1.41
N ARG A 71 -11.87 -10.83 -0.55
CA ARG A 71 -12.51 -12.16 -0.43
C ARG A 71 -12.37 -12.71 0.98
N ASN A 72 -13.40 -13.37 1.47
CA ASN A 72 -13.37 -14.12 2.73
C ASN A 72 -12.90 -13.29 3.94
N GLY A 73 -13.28 -11.99 4.01
CA GLY A 73 -12.82 -11.08 5.05
C GLY A 73 -11.43 -10.48 4.79
N TRP A 74 -10.66 -11.02 3.84
CA TRP A 74 -9.32 -10.51 3.51
C TRP A 74 -9.39 -9.44 2.41
N THR A 75 -8.56 -8.42 2.58
CA THR A 75 -8.27 -7.44 1.53
C THR A 75 -6.77 -7.41 1.29
N LEU A 76 -6.36 -7.68 0.06
CA LEU A 76 -5.00 -7.53 -0.42
C LEU A 76 -4.95 -6.38 -1.43
N CYS A 77 -4.03 -5.43 -1.22
CA CYS A 77 -3.66 -4.44 -2.22
C CYS A 77 -2.18 -4.64 -2.55
N ILE A 78 -1.83 -4.73 -3.83
CA ILE A 78 -0.44 -4.82 -4.30
C ILE A 78 -0.21 -3.83 -5.43
N LYS A 79 0.96 -3.19 -5.42
CA LYS A 79 1.37 -2.16 -6.36
C LYS A 79 2.61 -2.61 -7.15
N GLY A 80 2.58 -2.39 -8.47
CA GLY A 80 3.76 -2.37 -9.34
C GLY A 80 4.19 -0.93 -9.64
N GLY A 81 4.06 -0.48 -10.90
CA GLY A 81 4.37 0.89 -11.32
C GLY A 81 5.86 1.19 -11.31
N HIS A 82 6.23 2.43 -10.99
CA HIS A 82 7.61 2.88 -10.95
C HIS A 82 7.85 3.94 -9.87
N ASN A 83 9.11 4.13 -9.47
CA ASN A 83 9.51 5.05 -8.41
C ASN A 83 9.69 6.52 -8.90
N GLY A 84 9.09 6.89 -10.03
CA GLY A 84 9.07 8.26 -10.58
C GLY A 84 7.66 8.80 -10.81
N GLU A 85 6.63 8.22 -10.18
CA GLU A 85 5.26 8.72 -10.25
C GLU A 85 5.12 10.03 -9.47
N SER A 86 4.07 10.80 -9.79
CA SER A 86 3.80 12.04 -9.05
C SER A 86 3.47 11.73 -7.59
N HIS A 87 4.16 12.39 -6.66
CA HIS A 87 4.03 12.19 -5.21
C HIS A 87 4.39 10.77 -4.74
N ASN A 88 5.23 10.04 -5.47
CA ASN A 88 5.58 8.66 -5.19
C ASN A 88 6.40 8.48 -3.90
N HIS A 89 6.43 7.23 -3.45
CA HIS A 89 7.42 6.67 -2.54
C HIS A 89 8.24 5.61 -3.31
N ASN A 90 9.37 5.17 -2.78
CA ASN A 90 10.12 4.04 -3.35
C ASN A 90 9.49 2.74 -2.85
N ASP A 91 8.42 2.30 -3.52
CA ASP A 91 7.50 1.29 -3.01
C ASP A 91 7.02 0.27 -4.06
N VAL A 92 7.80 0.08 -5.12
CA VAL A 92 7.51 -0.93 -6.16
C VAL A 92 7.43 -2.32 -5.54
N GLY A 93 6.30 -2.99 -5.70
CA GLY A 93 6.02 -4.30 -5.11
C GLY A 93 5.45 -4.25 -3.69
N SER A 94 5.28 -3.06 -3.11
CA SER A 94 4.63 -2.92 -1.81
C SER A 94 3.19 -3.42 -1.83
N LEU A 95 2.74 -3.90 -0.68
CA LEU A 95 1.40 -4.45 -0.51
C LEU A 95 0.80 -4.00 0.82
N MET A 96 -0.52 -4.08 0.91
CA MET A 96 -1.26 -3.89 2.16
C MET A 96 -2.21 -5.06 2.35
N VAL A 97 -2.37 -5.48 3.61
CA VAL A 97 -3.27 -6.57 3.99
C VAL A 97 -4.19 -6.11 5.10
N TYR A 98 -5.49 -6.37 4.93
CA TYR A 98 -6.50 -6.18 5.96
C TYR A 98 -7.26 -7.48 6.18
N VAL A 99 -7.70 -7.72 7.40
CA VAL A 99 -8.56 -8.84 7.79
C VAL A 99 -9.80 -8.31 8.50
N ASP A 100 -10.98 -8.64 8.01
CA ASP A 100 -12.29 -8.18 8.52
C ASP A 100 -12.36 -6.64 8.75
N GLY A 101 -11.71 -5.89 7.84
CA GLY A 101 -11.60 -4.43 7.90
C GLY A 101 -10.50 -3.90 8.84
N HIS A 102 -9.82 -4.78 9.60
CA HIS A 102 -8.69 -4.39 10.47
C HIS A 102 -7.40 -4.34 9.66
N PRO A 103 -6.64 -3.22 9.68
CA PRO A 103 -5.37 -3.11 8.99
C PRO A 103 -4.31 -3.97 9.68
N LEU A 104 -3.69 -4.87 8.92
CA LEU A 104 -2.64 -5.77 9.38
C LEU A 104 -1.26 -5.28 8.89
N LEU A 105 -1.01 -5.39 7.59
CA LEU A 105 0.15 -4.79 6.93
C LEU A 105 -0.29 -3.53 6.22
N VAL A 106 0.41 -2.43 6.45
CA VAL A 106 -0.04 -1.10 6.04
C VAL A 106 1.05 -0.34 5.28
N ASP A 107 0.64 0.75 4.66
CA ASP A 107 1.51 1.81 4.17
C ASP A 107 1.41 3.02 5.10
N ALA A 108 2.53 3.62 5.45
CA ALA A 108 2.57 4.79 6.34
C ALA A 108 1.78 5.99 5.76
N GLY A 109 1.69 6.07 4.45
CA GLY A 109 1.10 7.20 3.75
C GLY A 109 2.00 8.45 3.79
N ASN A 110 1.41 9.60 3.53
CA ASN A 110 2.16 10.83 3.40
C ASN A 110 2.15 11.67 4.70
N MET A 111 3.29 12.34 4.91
CA MET A 111 3.49 13.34 5.96
C MET A 111 2.98 14.72 5.51
N VAL A 112 3.02 15.69 6.41
CA VAL A 112 2.83 17.11 6.06
C VAL A 112 3.88 17.50 5.01
N TYR A 113 3.42 18.12 3.93
CA TYR A 113 4.32 18.56 2.87
C TYR A 113 5.14 19.78 3.30
N THR A 114 6.44 19.70 3.09
CA THR A 114 7.42 20.74 3.37
C THR A 114 8.26 21.02 2.12
N ALA A 115 9.13 22.01 2.15
CA ALA A 115 10.09 22.25 1.07
C ALA A 115 10.93 20.99 0.77
N LYS A 116 11.30 20.22 1.79
CA LYS A 116 12.05 18.96 1.66
C LYS A 116 11.28 17.92 0.83
N THR A 117 9.94 17.86 0.94
CA THR A 117 9.09 16.94 0.19
C THR A 117 9.20 17.13 -1.32
N PHE A 118 9.54 18.33 -1.77
CA PHE A 118 9.64 18.72 -3.19
C PHE A 118 11.10 18.99 -3.63
N SER A 119 12.07 18.45 -2.92
CA SER A 119 13.49 18.57 -3.23
C SER A 119 14.12 17.18 -3.42
N ASP A 120 15.39 17.17 -3.85
CA ASP A 120 16.21 15.95 -3.97
C ASP A 120 16.35 15.21 -2.61
N ALA A 121 16.17 15.95 -1.50
CA ALA A 121 16.18 15.38 -0.17
C ALA A 121 14.88 14.63 0.22
N ARG A 122 13.87 14.52 -0.68
CA ARG A 122 12.61 13.81 -0.45
C ARG A 122 12.82 12.41 0.12
N TYR A 123 13.72 11.66 -0.50
CA TYR A 123 13.97 10.26 -0.14
C TYR A 123 14.88 10.07 1.08
N THR A 124 15.13 11.17 1.84
CA THR A 124 15.61 11.10 3.22
C THR A 124 14.47 11.16 4.25
N LEU A 125 13.22 11.40 3.80
CA LEU A 125 12.02 11.24 4.62
C LEU A 125 11.74 9.75 4.76
N TRP A 126 11.61 9.28 6.00
CA TRP A 126 11.50 7.85 6.27
C TRP A 126 10.32 7.19 5.54
N ASN A 127 9.17 7.87 5.48
CA ASN A 127 7.98 7.36 4.80
C ASN A 127 8.08 7.29 3.27
N CYS A 128 9.11 7.88 2.68
CA CYS A 128 9.37 7.77 1.23
C CYS A 128 10.39 6.66 0.89
N ARG A 129 11.07 6.11 1.89
CA ARG A 129 12.13 5.10 1.73
C ARG A 129 11.56 3.70 1.68
N SER A 130 12.10 2.85 0.80
CA SER A 130 11.61 1.49 0.60
C SER A 130 11.72 0.60 1.85
N MET A 131 12.68 0.85 2.73
CA MET A 131 12.81 0.11 3.99
C MET A 131 11.66 0.32 4.99
N TYR A 132 10.76 1.27 4.72
CA TYR A 132 9.55 1.52 5.51
C TYR A 132 8.27 1.16 4.72
N HIS A 133 8.43 0.47 3.61
CA HIS A 133 7.37 -0.18 2.86
C HIS A 133 7.48 -1.71 3.00
N ASN A 134 6.50 -2.43 2.46
CA ASN A 134 6.45 -3.89 2.55
C ASN A 134 7.26 -4.53 1.40
N VAL A 135 8.55 -4.18 1.30
CA VAL A 135 9.46 -4.64 0.24
C VAL A 135 10.83 -5.00 0.82
N PRO A 136 11.58 -5.93 0.23
CA PRO A 136 12.87 -6.33 0.77
C PRO A 136 13.98 -5.27 0.60
N LEU A 137 14.96 -5.30 1.49
CA LEU A 137 16.30 -4.77 1.28
C LEU A 137 17.17 -5.91 0.71
N ILE A 138 17.94 -5.64 -0.33
CA ILE A 138 18.76 -6.65 -0.99
C ILE A 138 20.22 -6.19 -0.98
N GLY A 139 21.11 -6.96 -0.35
CA GLY A 139 22.50 -6.56 -0.15
C GLY A 139 22.65 -5.25 0.65
N GLY A 140 21.65 -4.92 1.49
CA GLY A 140 21.57 -3.64 2.21
C GLY A 140 21.08 -2.45 1.35
N PHE A 141 20.81 -2.66 0.07
CA PHE A 141 20.30 -1.61 -0.83
C PHE A 141 18.78 -1.47 -0.72
N GLU A 142 18.33 -0.23 -0.73
CA GLU A 142 16.95 0.17 -0.93
C GLU A 142 16.64 0.36 -2.41
N GLN A 143 15.35 0.44 -2.75
CA GLN A 143 14.94 0.85 -4.10
C GLN A 143 15.32 2.30 -4.36
N CYS A 144 15.61 2.61 -5.62
CA CYS A 144 15.97 3.95 -6.06
C CYS A 144 14.77 4.75 -6.55
N ALA A 145 14.89 6.08 -6.51
CA ALA A 145 13.92 7.01 -7.08
C ALA A 145 14.18 7.22 -8.57
N GLY A 146 13.12 7.33 -9.35
CA GLY A 146 13.20 7.59 -10.79
C GLY A 146 12.22 6.71 -11.57
N ALA A 147 11.81 7.15 -12.73
CA ALA A 147 10.88 6.41 -13.59
C ALA A 147 11.51 5.15 -14.21
N GLU A 148 12.82 5.12 -14.29
CA GLU A 148 13.61 3.95 -14.72
C GLU A 148 13.58 2.80 -13.73
N TYR A 149 13.31 3.11 -12.44
CA TYR A 149 13.18 2.13 -11.36
C TYR A 149 11.74 1.65 -11.27
N ALA A 150 11.44 0.57 -11.95
CA ALA A 150 10.09 0.12 -12.24
C ALA A 150 9.88 -1.38 -12.04
N ALA A 151 8.64 -1.75 -11.76
CA ALA A 151 8.21 -3.14 -11.83
C ALA A 151 8.29 -3.65 -13.27
N ARG A 152 8.67 -4.92 -13.41
CA ARG A 152 8.63 -5.66 -14.66
C ARG A 152 7.55 -6.75 -14.58
N ASN A 153 7.00 -7.13 -15.71
CA ASN A 153 6.10 -8.29 -15.83
C ASN A 153 4.92 -8.29 -14.85
N PHE A 154 4.35 -7.11 -14.53
CA PHE A 154 3.15 -7.06 -13.69
C PHE A 154 2.00 -7.85 -14.34
N ARG A 155 1.44 -8.80 -13.60
CA ARG A 155 0.31 -9.63 -14.01
C ARG A 155 -0.77 -9.62 -12.95
N ALA A 156 -1.95 -9.13 -13.30
CA ALA A 156 -3.14 -9.31 -12.49
C ALA A 156 -3.60 -10.77 -12.60
N LEU A 157 -3.75 -11.44 -11.47
CA LEU A 157 -4.25 -12.80 -11.36
C LEU A 157 -5.70 -12.77 -10.84
N PRO A 158 -6.48 -13.86 -10.98
CA PRO A 158 -7.83 -13.92 -10.43
C PRO A 158 -7.88 -13.57 -8.95
N ASP A 159 -6.94 -14.07 -8.16
CA ASP A 159 -6.92 -13.94 -6.70
C ASP A 159 -5.76 -13.09 -6.17
N GLY A 160 -5.05 -12.35 -7.06
CA GLY A 160 -3.92 -11.54 -6.65
C GLY A 160 -3.20 -10.86 -7.79
N ALA A 161 -1.89 -10.76 -7.65
CA ALA A 161 -0.98 -10.30 -8.69
C ALA A 161 0.42 -10.89 -8.52
N SER A 162 1.19 -10.82 -9.60
CA SER A 162 2.61 -11.13 -9.61
C SER A 162 3.38 -10.05 -10.38
N LEU A 163 4.61 -9.75 -9.95
CA LEU A 163 5.50 -8.79 -10.60
C LEU A 163 6.96 -9.12 -10.29
N ASP A 164 7.87 -8.58 -11.09
CA ASP A 164 9.31 -8.60 -10.83
C ASP A 164 9.75 -7.21 -10.37
N MET A 165 10.29 -7.13 -9.14
CA MET A 165 10.76 -5.90 -8.51
C MET A 165 12.24 -5.59 -8.82
N ALA A 166 12.98 -6.45 -9.51
CA ALA A 166 14.42 -6.29 -9.74
C ALA A 166 14.76 -4.93 -10.37
N GLY A 167 13.90 -4.43 -11.26
CA GLY A 167 14.09 -3.13 -11.91
C GLY A 167 14.00 -1.91 -10.98
N ALA A 168 13.55 -2.07 -9.74
CA ALA A 168 13.46 -0.99 -8.77
C ALA A 168 14.75 -0.79 -7.96
N TYR A 169 15.68 -1.73 -8.00
CA TYR A 169 16.94 -1.70 -7.26
C TYR A 169 18.10 -1.17 -8.12
N PRO A 170 19.13 -0.57 -7.50
CA PRO A 170 20.34 -0.15 -8.22
C PRO A 170 21.12 -1.37 -8.74
N ALA A 171 21.93 -1.18 -9.77
CA ALA A 171 22.73 -2.25 -10.37
C ALA A 171 23.69 -2.90 -9.36
N GLU A 172 24.19 -2.13 -8.42
CA GLU A 172 25.11 -2.57 -7.36
C GLU A 172 24.47 -3.59 -6.41
N ALA A 173 23.15 -3.64 -6.32
CA ALA A 173 22.44 -4.66 -5.55
C ALA A 173 22.52 -6.05 -6.20
N GLY A 174 23.00 -6.15 -7.44
CA GLY A 174 23.22 -7.41 -8.15
C GLY A 174 21.96 -8.27 -8.35
N VAL A 175 20.78 -7.65 -8.42
CA VAL A 175 19.50 -8.35 -8.52
C VAL A 175 19.24 -8.76 -9.97
N LEU A 176 19.20 -10.06 -10.24
CA LEU A 176 18.86 -10.61 -11.56
C LEU A 176 17.35 -10.70 -11.74
N SER A 177 16.65 -11.19 -10.73
CA SER A 177 15.19 -11.21 -10.63
C SER A 177 14.73 -11.13 -9.18
N ALA A 178 13.57 -10.50 -8.93
CA ALA A 178 12.94 -10.42 -7.62
C ALA A 178 11.41 -10.53 -7.83
N ILE A 179 10.95 -11.76 -8.03
CA ILE A 179 9.56 -12.05 -8.37
C ILE A 179 8.74 -12.15 -7.10
N ARG A 180 7.75 -11.29 -6.96
CA ARG A 180 6.74 -11.34 -5.90
C ARG A 180 5.42 -11.84 -6.44
N GLY A 181 4.84 -12.84 -5.79
CA GLY A 181 3.45 -13.23 -5.93
C GLY A 181 2.70 -12.91 -4.64
N ALA A 182 1.51 -12.32 -4.73
CA ALA A 182 0.63 -12.14 -3.59
C ALA A 182 -0.81 -12.52 -3.98
N LEU A 183 -1.41 -13.44 -3.20
CA LEU A 183 -2.69 -14.05 -3.50
C LEU A 183 -3.57 -14.07 -2.25
N VAL A 184 -4.87 -13.83 -2.42
CA VAL A 184 -5.87 -14.14 -1.40
C VAL A 184 -6.27 -15.60 -1.56
N THR A 185 -6.15 -16.38 -0.49
CA THR A 185 -6.56 -17.79 -0.41
C THR A 185 -7.86 -17.92 0.41
N PRO A 186 -8.47 -19.10 0.51
CA PRO A 186 -9.62 -19.30 1.39
C PRO A 186 -9.36 -18.92 2.85
N ASP A 187 -8.12 -19.14 3.33
CA ASP A 187 -7.76 -19.05 4.73
C ASP A 187 -6.87 -17.83 5.06
N GLY A 188 -6.50 -17.02 4.05
CA GLY A 188 -5.61 -15.90 4.29
C GLY A 188 -5.05 -15.22 3.06
N VAL A 189 -3.89 -14.59 3.23
CA VAL A 189 -3.09 -13.99 2.17
C VAL A 189 -1.75 -14.71 2.12
N GLN A 190 -1.37 -15.19 0.95
CA GLN A 190 -0.05 -15.75 0.69
C GLN A 190 0.80 -14.74 -0.05
N ILE A 191 2.00 -14.49 0.46
CA ILE A 191 3.03 -13.67 -0.16
C ILE A 191 4.23 -14.58 -0.41
N ALA A 192 4.74 -14.62 -1.64
CA ALA A 192 5.89 -15.42 -2.01
C ALA A 192 6.87 -14.54 -2.80
N ASP A 193 8.13 -14.52 -2.36
CA ASP A 193 9.22 -13.83 -3.03
C ASP A 193 10.26 -14.84 -3.51
N GLU A 194 10.60 -14.78 -4.79
CA GLU A 194 11.69 -15.55 -5.41
C GLU A 194 12.74 -14.56 -5.90
N ILE A 195 13.91 -14.57 -5.24
CA ILE A 195 14.99 -13.61 -5.49
C ILE A 195 16.23 -14.34 -6.01
N THR A 196 16.71 -13.93 -7.18
CA THR A 196 17.95 -14.42 -7.78
C THR A 196 18.97 -13.29 -7.85
N LEU A 197 20.15 -13.52 -7.31
CA LEU A 197 21.24 -12.55 -7.22
C LEU A 197 22.46 -13.00 -8.02
N GLN A 198 23.29 -12.06 -8.47
CA GLN A 198 24.56 -12.32 -9.16
C GLN A 198 25.58 -13.00 -8.24
N ALA A 199 25.57 -12.63 -6.97
CA ALA A 199 26.38 -13.21 -5.90
C ALA A 199 25.54 -13.36 -4.64
N PRO A 200 25.92 -14.26 -3.71
CA PRO A 200 25.21 -14.41 -2.43
C PRO A 200 25.27 -13.12 -1.61
N GLU A 201 24.08 -12.55 -1.32
CA GLU A 201 23.92 -11.36 -0.50
C GLU A 201 22.79 -11.55 0.50
N ALA A 202 22.78 -10.76 1.58
CA ALA A 202 21.72 -10.78 2.55
C ALA A 202 20.43 -10.17 1.98
N VAL A 203 19.30 -10.81 2.24
CA VAL A 203 17.97 -10.27 1.96
C VAL A 203 17.25 -10.05 3.27
N THR A 204 16.83 -8.81 3.51
CA THR A 204 16.04 -8.45 4.69
C THR A 204 14.63 -8.07 4.24
N PHE A 205 13.64 -8.85 4.62
CA PHE A 205 12.25 -8.51 4.37
C PHE A 205 11.80 -7.49 5.40
N THR A 206 11.18 -6.40 4.95
CA THR A 206 10.59 -5.39 5.84
C THR A 206 9.09 -5.37 5.66
N MET A 207 8.36 -5.36 6.76
CA MET A 207 6.90 -5.27 6.80
C MET A 207 6.49 -4.20 7.81
N LEU A 208 5.55 -3.35 7.42
CA LEU A 208 5.02 -2.30 8.29
C LEU A 208 3.66 -2.73 8.81
N ALA A 209 3.55 -2.96 10.10
CA ALA A 209 2.32 -3.38 10.76
C ALA A 209 1.62 -2.21 11.45
N ARG A 210 0.28 -2.27 11.53
CA ARG A 210 -0.53 -1.30 12.25
C ARG A 210 -0.42 -1.47 13.76
N GLU A 211 -0.39 -2.71 14.23
CA GLU A 211 -0.38 -3.06 15.64
C GLU A 211 0.92 -3.75 16.00
N LYS A 212 1.31 -3.67 17.27
CA LYS A 212 2.51 -4.32 17.76
C LYS A 212 2.39 -5.83 17.60
N PRO A 213 3.25 -6.46 16.77
CA PRO A 213 3.25 -7.90 16.63
C PRO A 213 4.07 -8.56 17.74
N GLU A 214 3.80 -9.83 18.00
CA GLU A 214 4.60 -10.67 18.87
C GLU A 214 5.35 -11.73 18.07
N ILE A 215 6.68 -11.75 18.20
CA ILE A 215 7.50 -12.81 17.58
C ILE A 215 7.34 -14.11 18.39
N ARG A 216 6.98 -15.18 17.69
CA ARG A 216 6.86 -16.53 18.22
C ARG A 216 7.87 -17.46 17.55
N PRO A 217 8.21 -18.61 18.13
CA PRO A 217 9.16 -19.55 17.53
C PRO A 217 8.75 -20.07 16.14
N ASP A 218 7.47 -20.00 15.81
CA ASP A 218 6.87 -20.57 14.60
C ASP A 218 6.13 -19.53 13.74
N GLY A 219 6.35 -18.23 13.99
CA GLY A 219 5.76 -17.15 13.21
C GLY A 219 5.62 -15.82 13.97
N ILE A 220 4.75 -14.98 13.49
CA ILE A 220 4.48 -13.67 14.08
C ILE A 220 2.98 -13.55 14.35
N GLU A 221 2.65 -13.25 15.60
CA GLU A 221 1.27 -13.12 16.07
C GLU A 221 0.84 -11.65 16.03
N PHE A 222 -0.35 -11.40 15.49
CA PHE A 222 -1.04 -10.10 15.48
C PHE A 222 -2.37 -10.24 16.21
N ALA A 223 -3.03 -9.15 16.57
CA ALA A 223 -4.31 -9.19 17.26
C ALA A 223 -5.42 -9.92 16.48
N HIS A 224 -5.39 -9.87 15.15
CA HIS A 224 -6.45 -10.41 14.28
C HIS A 224 -5.97 -11.47 13.29
N ALA A 225 -4.68 -11.79 13.27
CA ALA A 225 -4.12 -12.76 12.34
C ALA A 225 -2.79 -13.29 12.82
N ARG A 226 -2.31 -14.35 12.16
CA ARG A 226 -0.97 -14.89 12.34
C ARG A 226 -0.25 -14.95 11.00
N MET A 227 1.05 -14.62 11.02
CA MET A 227 1.93 -14.77 9.86
C MET A 227 2.84 -15.97 10.08
N GLU A 228 2.77 -16.94 9.19
CA GLU A 228 3.76 -18.02 9.09
C GLU A 228 4.87 -17.61 8.11
N ILE A 229 6.11 -17.83 8.47
CA ILE A 229 7.28 -17.50 7.65
C ILE A 229 7.98 -18.79 7.24
N ARG A 230 8.16 -19.00 5.95
CA ARG A 230 8.80 -20.20 5.41
C ARG A 230 9.80 -19.85 4.30
N PRO A 231 11.09 -20.22 4.43
CA PRO A 231 11.70 -20.85 5.61
C PRO A 231 11.66 -19.89 6.81
N MET A 232 11.77 -20.43 8.02
CA MET A 232 11.84 -19.60 9.22
C MET A 232 13.03 -18.65 9.14
N LEU A 233 12.76 -17.37 9.35
CA LEU A 233 13.75 -16.29 9.38
C LEU A 233 13.85 -15.70 10.78
N ALA A 234 15.01 -15.15 11.12
CA ALA A 234 15.13 -14.32 12.30
C ALA A 234 14.30 -13.03 12.09
N ALA A 235 13.51 -12.67 13.08
CA ALA A 235 12.67 -11.48 13.02
C ALA A 235 13.00 -10.53 14.19
N ALA A 236 12.82 -9.23 13.95
CA ALA A 236 12.90 -8.18 14.96
C ALA A 236 11.73 -7.21 14.77
N VAL A 237 11.33 -6.53 15.84
CA VAL A 237 10.24 -5.55 15.82
C VAL A 237 10.78 -4.20 16.27
N GLU A 238 10.56 -3.19 15.47
CA GLU A 238 10.91 -1.80 15.77
C GLU A 238 9.64 -0.95 15.86
N GLU A 239 9.54 -0.15 16.90
CA GLU A 239 8.48 0.84 17.05
C GLU A 239 8.82 2.11 16.26
N ILE A 240 7.88 2.58 15.45
CA ILE A 240 7.98 3.83 14.69
C ILE A 240 6.89 4.79 15.19
N PRO A 241 7.23 5.74 16.08
CA PRO A 241 6.27 6.72 16.57
C PRO A 241 5.73 7.62 15.44
N VAL A 242 4.41 7.72 15.35
CA VAL A 242 3.74 8.59 14.38
C VAL A 242 3.59 9.98 15.00
N THR A 243 4.55 10.85 14.74
CA THR A 243 4.59 12.22 15.27
C THR A 243 4.12 13.28 14.28
N ASP A 244 4.01 12.93 12.99
CA ASP A 244 3.53 13.83 11.94
C ASP A 244 2.02 14.04 12.03
N ALA A 245 1.57 15.30 12.00
CA ALA A 245 0.16 15.67 12.18
C ALA A 245 -0.77 15.14 11.07
N ARG A 246 -0.27 14.97 9.83
CA ARG A 246 -1.06 14.45 8.73
C ARG A 246 -1.14 12.93 8.78
N MET A 247 -0.02 12.27 9.03
CA MET A 247 0.05 10.82 9.20
C MET A 247 -0.76 10.39 10.43
N GLY A 248 -0.74 11.18 11.51
CA GLY A 248 -1.52 10.96 12.72
C GLY A 248 -3.03 11.00 12.54
N LYS A 249 -3.54 11.52 11.42
CA LYS A 249 -4.97 11.42 11.08
C LYS A 249 -5.38 10.00 10.66
N ASN A 250 -4.44 9.23 10.13
CA ASN A 250 -4.67 7.84 9.71
C ASN A 250 -4.20 6.84 10.77
N TRP A 251 -3.05 7.13 11.40
CA TRP A 251 -2.39 6.24 12.34
C TRP A 251 -2.15 6.94 13.67
N HIS A 252 -2.95 6.63 14.70
CA HIS A 252 -2.72 7.15 16.04
C HIS A 252 -1.69 6.29 16.77
N GLY A 253 -0.73 6.93 17.48
CA GLY A 253 0.29 6.26 18.26
C GLY A 253 1.50 5.85 17.43
N SER A 254 1.70 4.56 17.21
CA SER A 254 2.87 4.02 16.52
C SER A 254 2.48 3.08 15.38
N LEU A 255 3.39 2.93 14.44
CA LEU A 255 3.47 1.81 13.50
C LEU A 255 4.63 0.89 13.92
N TRP A 256 4.67 -0.32 13.40
CA TRP A 256 5.63 -1.33 13.82
C TRP A 256 6.28 -1.93 12.57
N ARG A 257 7.62 -1.84 12.50
CA ARG A 257 8.39 -2.49 11.44
C ARG A 257 8.90 -3.83 11.94
N ILE A 258 8.67 -4.84 11.09
CA ILE A 258 9.14 -6.21 11.30
C ILE A 258 10.27 -6.46 10.33
#